data_260939a0078720e7ec9939c9c1b37ab8
#
_entry.id   260939a0078720e7ec9939c9c1b37ab8
#
_cell.length_a   1.000
_cell.length_b   1.000
_cell.length_c   1.000
_cell.angle_alpha   90.00
_cell.angle_beta   90.00
_cell.angle_gamma   90.00
#
_symmetry.space_group_name_H-M   'P 1'
#
loop_
_entity.id
_entity.type
_entity.pdbx_description
1 polymer ?
#
loop_
_entity_poly.entity_id
_entity_poly.type
_entity_poly.pdbx_seq_one_letter_code
_entity_poly.pdbx_strand_id
1 'polypeptide(L)'
;MRYLKLTDKKNNGQLVFLDKEENEYNIIEIKNKEYSLKYISLVPYYLENTELYDEYVELTEEEYFLELARQLAKEYHKGQVDKAGVDYFSGHITSVVNGVSTVEEKIVAYLHDTLEDTELSYLDLMVLGFSDKVINGVIFITKDKKESYEDYLKHVKSHELARAVKLSDLTNNMDLSRLKEIAEVDKRRLEKYKKAYKYLKEQD
;
A
#
# COMPACT_ATOMS: atom_id res chain seq x y z
N MET A 1 -9.25 -20.74 2.24
CA MET A 1 -8.37 -20.11 1.22
C MET A 1 -6.93 -20.51 1.45
N ARG A 2 -6.12 -20.57 0.38
CA ARG A 2 -4.66 -20.67 0.45
C ARG A 2 -4.07 -19.52 -0.37
N TYR A 3 -3.00 -18.95 0.14
CA TYR A 3 -2.33 -17.82 -0.48
C TYR A 3 -0.91 -18.25 -0.87
N LEU A 4 -0.52 -17.99 -2.12
CA LEU A 4 0.76 -18.42 -2.66
C LEU A 4 1.47 -17.25 -3.35
N LYS A 5 2.80 -17.26 -3.29
CA LYS A 5 3.65 -16.40 -4.10
C LYS A 5 4.52 -17.30 -4.98
N LEU A 6 4.42 -17.13 -6.29
CA LEU A 6 5.20 -17.90 -7.25
C LEU A 6 6.66 -17.43 -7.24
N THR A 7 7.60 -18.38 -7.28
CA THR A 7 9.04 -18.13 -7.22
C THR A 7 9.78 -18.67 -8.44
N ASP A 8 9.10 -19.35 -9.36
CA ASP A 8 9.71 -19.81 -10.61
C ASP A 8 10.15 -18.63 -11.51
N LYS A 9 11.09 -18.90 -12.43
CA LYS A 9 11.70 -17.86 -13.27
C LYS A 9 10.70 -17.11 -14.18
N LYS A 10 9.59 -17.74 -14.56
CA LYS A 10 8.59 -17.18 -15.49
C LYS A 10 7.57 -16.32 -14.78
N ASN A 11 7.16 -16.74 -13.58
CA ASN A 11 6.04 -16.16 -12.84
C ASN A 11 6.48 -15.49 -11.52
N ASN A 12 7.78 -15.24 -11.35
CA ASN A 12 8.36 -14.78 -10.10
C ASN A 12 7.66 -13.54 -9.56
N GLY A 13 7.14 -13.67 -8.37
CA GLY A 13 6.45 -12.61 -7.64
C GLY A 13 4.94 -12.53 -7.87
N GLN A 14 4.36 -13.30 -8.80
CA GLN A 14 2.91 -13.34 -8.97
C GLN A 14 2.24 -13.90 -7.71
N LEU A 15 1.13 -13.29 -7.32
CA LEU A 15 0.33 -13.72 -6.19
C LEU A 15 -0.87 -14.55 -6.68
N VAL A 16 -1.12 -15.63 -5.97
CA VAL A 16 -2.23 -16.54 -6.26
C VAL A 16 -3.01 -16.77 -4.99
N PHE A 17 -4.32 -16.67 -5.05
CA PHE A 17 -5.16 -17.17 -3.97
C PHE A 17 -6.10 -18.26 -4.51
N LEU A 18 -6.32 -19.26 -3.68
CA LEU A 18 -7.12 -20.44 -3.98
C LEU A 18 -8.37 -20.43 -3.16
N ASP A 19 -9.53 -20.39 -3.80
CA ASP A 19 -10.78 -20.66 -3.15
C ASP A 19 -11.14 -22.16 -3.30
N LYS A 20 -11.10 -22.88 -2.18
CA LYS A 20 -11.39 -24.32 -2.18
C LYS A 20 -12.87 -24.64 -2.38
N GLU A 21 -13.76 -23.72 -2.03
CA GLU A 21 -15.21 -23.94 -2.14
C GLU A 21 -15.69 -23.78 -3.58
N GLU A 22 -15.05 -22.88 -4.33
CA GLU A 22 -15.39 -22.63 -5.74
C GLU A 22 -14.52 -23.39 -6.73
N ASN A 23 -13.48 -24.09 -6.28
CA ASN A 23 -12.44 -24.73 -7.13
C ASN A 23 -11.82 -23.75 -8.15
N GLU A 24 -11.65 -22.51 -7.73
CA GLU A 24 -11.13 -21.44 -8.58
C GLU A 24 -9.76 -20.97 -8.09
N TYR A 25 -8.89 -20.68 -9.06
CA TYR A 25 -7.62 -20.00 -8.80
C TYR A 25 -7.71 -18.58 -9.35
N ASN A 26 -7.33 -17.65 -8.53
CA ASN A 26 -7.23 -16.27 -8.92
C ASN A 26 -5.75 -15.87 -8.95
N ILE A 27 -5.24 -15.55 -10.12
CA ILE A 27 -3.88 -15.02 -10.29
C ILE A 27 -3.98 -13.51 -10.44
N ILE A 28 -3.28 -12.79 -9.60
CA ILE A 28 -3.13 -11.34 -9.72
C ILE A 28 -1.82 -11.06 -10.44
N GLU A 29 -1.91 -10.42 -11.59
CA GLU A 29 -0.77 -9.89 -12.32
C GLU A 29 -0.83 -8.36 -12.29
N ILE A 30 0.22 -7.73 -11.76
CA ILE A 30 0.36 -6.28 -11.65
C ILE A 30 1.49 -5.84 -12.57
N LYS A 31 1.16 -5.05 -13.61
CA LYS A 31 2.14 -4.61 -14.60
C LYS A 31 1.67 -3.34 -15.30
N ASN A 32 2.62 -2.45 -15.62
CA ASN A 32 2.36 -1.20 -16.37
C ASN A 32 1.28 -0.32 -15.74
N LYS A 33 1.25 -0.23 -14.41
CA LYS A 33 0.23 0.49 -13.62
C LYS A 33 -1.19 -0.02 -13.83
N GLU A 34 -1.32 -1.29 -14.14
CA GLU A 34 -2.58 -2.01 -14.27
C GLU A 34 -2.49 -3.31 -13.50
N TYR A 35 -3.62 -3.83 -13.06
CA TYR A 35 -3.72 -5.20 -12.56
C TYR A 35 -4.73 -5.98 -13.38
N SER A 36 -4.53 -7.27 -13.48
CA SER A 36 -5.48 -8.20 -14.07
C SER A 36 -5.72 -9.37 -13.12
N LEU A 37 -6.98 -9.74 -12.99
CA LEU A 37 -7.41 -10.97 -12.32
C LEU A 37 -7.62 -12.03 -13.38
N LYS A 38 -6.82 -13.08 -13.35
CA LYS A 38 -7.02 -14.24 -14.22
C LYS A 38 -7.69 -15.33 -13.38
N TYR A 39 -8.94 -15.59 -13.71
CA TYR A 39 -9.67 -16.73 -13.17
C TYR A 39 -9.27 -17.96 -13.97
N ILE A 40 -8.68 -18.93 -13.30
CA ILE A 40 -8.43 -20.24 -13.90
C ILE A 40 -9.32 -21.23 -13.19
N SER A 41 -10.41 -21.64 -13.84
CA SER A 41 -11.19 -22.79 -13.41
C SER A 41 -10.32 -24.03 -13.60
N LEU A 42 -9.82 -24.59 -12.51
CA LEU A 42 -9.07 -25.84 -12.55
C LEU A 42 -9.98 -26.99 -12.23
N VAL A 43 -10.08 -27.89 -13.19
CA VAL A 43 -10.54 -29.24 -12.92
C VAL A 43 -9.65 -29.81 -11.80
N PRO A 44 -10.20 -30.51 -10.78
CA PRO A 44 -9.45 -31.03 -9.62
C PRO A 44 -8.17 -31.82 -9.92
N TYR A 45 -8.05 -32.30 -11.14
CA TYR A 45 -6.90 -33.06 -11.65
C TYR A 45 -5.56 -32.34 -11.58
N TYR A 46 -5.55 -30.99 -11.63
CA TYR A 46 -4.30 -30.21 -11.62
C TYR A 46 -3.82 -29.81 -10.22
N LEU A 47 -4.66 -29.97 -9.20
CA LEU A 47 -4.32 -29.67 -7.79
C LEU A 47 -3.41 -30.71 -7.16
N GLU A 48 -3.48 -31.95 -7.63
CA GLU A 48 -2.69 -33.08 -7.13
C GLU A 48 -1.39 -33.29 -7.95
N ASN A 49 -1.35 -32.76 -9.17
CA ASN A 49 -0.17 -32.83 -10.05
C ASN A 49 0.42 -31.42 -10.21
N THR A 50 1.30 -31.07 -9.31
CA THR A 50 1.95 -29.77 -9.12
C THR A 50 2.93 -29.36 -10.20
N GLU A 51 2.89 -29.92 -11.42
CA GLU A 51 3.79 -29.56 -12.51
C GLU A 51 3.59 -28.15 -13.07
N LEU A 52 2.50 -27.43 -12.69
CA LEU A 52 2.25 -26.06 -13.14
C LEU A 52 3.03 -24.99 -12.35
N TYR A 53 3.42 -25.30 -11.10
CA TYR A 53 4.14 -24.36 -10.22
C TYR A 53 5.22 -25.12 -9.45
N ASP A 54 6.36 -25.33 -10.10
CA ASP A 54 7.48 -26.06 -9.50
C ASP A 54 8.06 -25.37 -8.27
N GLU A 55 7.85 -24.06 -8.13
CA GLU A 55 8.40 -23.27 -7.05
C GLU A 55 7.38 -22.21 -6.55
N TYR A 56 6.90 -22.35 -5.34
CA TYR A 56 6.07 -21.36 -4.66
C TYR A 56 6.38 -21.31 -3.16
N VAL A 57 6.04 -20.17 -2.56
CA VAL A 57 6.01 -20.02 -1.09
C VAL A 57 4.56 -19.84 -0.68
N GLU A 58 4.12 -20.64 0.30
CA GLU A 58 2.81 -20.45 0.92
C GLU A 58 2.87 -19.30 1.91
N LEU A 59 1.91 -18.39 1.81
CA LEU A 59 1.81 -17.20 2.65
C LEU A 59 0.62 -17.34 3.59
N THR A 60 0.70 -16.70 4.74
CA THR A 60 -0.49 -16.37 5.52
C THR A 60 -1.32 -15.32 4.77
N GLU A 61 -2.58 -15.14 5.15
CA GLU A 61 -3.42 -14.07 4.59
C GLU A 61 -2.81 -12.68 4.77
N GLU A 62 -2.27 -12.41 5.95
CA GLU A 62 -1.60 -11.15 6.27
C GLU A 62 -0.37 -10.90 5.38
N GLU A 63 0.48 -11.92 5.20
CA GLU A 63 1.66 -11.84 4.34
C GLU A 63 1.27 -11.63 2.88
N TYR A 64 0.19 -12.27 2.43
CA TYR A 64 -0.32 -12.12 1.07
C TYR A 64 -0.79 -10.67 0.81
N PHE A 65 -1.65 -10.11 1.66
CA PHE A 65 -2.13 -8.74 1.48
C PHE A 65 -1.04 -7.70 1.68
N LEU A 66 -0.08 -7.95 2.56
CA LEU A 66 1.09 -7.09 2.71
C LEU A 66 1.94 -7.06 1.42
N GLU A 67 2.19 -8.23 0.84
CA GLU A 67 2.95 -8.34 -0.41
C GLU A 67 2.17 -7.75 -1.59
N LEU A 68 0.86 -7.95 -1.66
CA LEU A 68 -0.02 -7.35 -2.67
C LEU A 68 0.04 -5.81 -2.60
N ALA A 69 -0.12 -5.23 -1.42
CA ALA A 69 -0.02 -3.79 -1.22
C ALA A 69 1.35 -3.24 -1.63
N ARG A 70 2.43 -3.97 -1.28
CA ARG A 70 3.79 -3.63 -1.68
C ARG A 70 3.97 -3.62 -3.21
N GLN A 71 3.44 -4.61 -3.91
CA GLN A 71 3.52 -4.70 -5.37
C GLN A 71 2.70 -3.60 -6.05
N LEU A 72 1.49 -3.32 -5.58
CA LEU A 72 0.65 -2.22 -6.06
C LEU A 72 1.38 -0.89 -5.90
N ALA A 73 1.84 -0.57 -4.70
CA ALA A 73 2.56 0.68 -4.45
C ALA A 73 3.79 0.82 -5.36
N LYS A 74 4.59 -0.24 -5.50
CA LYS A 74 5.79 -0.24 -6.34
C LYS A 74 5.48 0.01 -7.81
N GLU A 75 4.44 -0.61 -8.34
CA GLU A 75 4.13 -0.51 -9.76
C GLU A 75 3.40 0.80 -10.10
N TYR A 76 2.44 1.22 -9.24
CA TYR A 76 1.67 2.44 -9.50
C TYR A 76 2.49 3.73 -9.30
N HIS A 77 3.46 3.73 -8.37
CA HIS A 77 4.40 4.86 -8.20
C HIS A 77 5.65 4.78 -9.07
N LYS A 78 5.75 3.80 -9.97
CA LYS A 78 6.90 3.62 -10.85
C LYS A 78 7.19 4.86 -11.69
N GLY A 79 8.44 5.32 -11.61
CA GLY A 79 8.90 6.53 -12.30
C GLY A 79 8.62 7.83 -11.55
N GLN A 80 7.93 7.79 -10.40
CA GLN A 80 7.83 8.93 -9.51
C GLN A 80 9.11 9.05 -8.66
N VAL A 81 9.45 10.29 -8.32
CA VAL A 81 10.57 10.58 -7.41
C VAL A 81 10.11 11.51 -6.29
N ASP A 82 10.73 11.39 -5.13
CA ASP A 82 10.52 12.31 -4.03
C ASP A 82 11.25 13.64 -4.24
N LYS A 83 11.14 14.58 -3.31
CA LYS A 83 11.81 15.88 -3.38
C LYS A 83 13.33 15.81 -3.36
N ALA A 84 13.91 14.75 -2.87
CA ALA A 84 15.34 14.51 -2.90
C ALA A 84 15.82 13.93 -4.23
N GLY A 85 14.88 13.59 -5.15
CA GLY A 85 15.14 12.94 -6.43
C GLY A 85 15.37 11.43 -6.29
N VAL A 86 14.97 10.84 -5.16
CA VAL A 86 15.02 9.39 -4.92
C VAL A 86 13.72 8.77 -5.45
N ASP A 87 13.81 7.56 -5.99
CA ASP A 87 12.63 6.78 -6.37
C ASP A 87 11.59 6.76 -5.23
N TYR A 88 10.35 7.10 -5.56
CA TYR A 88 9.31 7.37 -4.57
C TYR A 88 9.00 6.16 -3.70
N PHE A 89 8.95 4.96 -4.31
CA PHE A 89 8.68 3.72 -3.58
C PHE A 89 9.80 3.39 -2.59
N SER A 90 11.05 3.40 -3.05
CA SER A 90 12.22 3.05 -2.20
C SER A 90 12.58 4.13 -1.19
N GLY A 91 12.30 5.39 -1.50
CA GLY A 91 12.53 6.54 -0.62
C GLY A 91 11.39 6.76 0.37
N HIS A 92 10.33 7.43 -0.10
CA HIS A 92 9.23 7.87 0.76
C HIS A 92 8.36 6.72 1.27
N ILE A 93 7.77 5.93 0.36
CA ILE A 93 6.83 4.86 0.74
C ILE A 93 7.49 3.89 1.73
N THR A 94 8.70 3.40 1.41
CA THR A 94 9.42 2.47 2.28
C THR A 94 9.73 3.08 3.65
N SER A 95 10.06 4.36 3.70
CA SER A 95 10.31 5.06 4.98
C SER A 95 9.05 5.13 5.83
N VAL A 96 7.89 5.42 5.24
CA VAL A 96 6.60 5.46 5.95
C VAL A 96 6.23 4.07 6.49
N VAL A 97 6.40 3.01 5.68
CA VAL A 97 6.16 1.62 6.10
C VAL A 97 7.06 1.21 7.28
N ASN A 98 8.32 1.62 7.27
CA ASN A 98 9.25 1.31 8.36
C ASN A 98 8.93 2.06 9.67
N GLY A 99 8.16 3.12 9.62
CA GLY A 99 7.75 3.92 10.77
C GLY A 99 6.48 3.44 11.46
N VAL A 100 5.85 2.36 10.99
CA VAL A 100 4.64 1.76 11.58
C VAL A 100 4.88 0.33 12.04
N SER A 101 3.98 -0.24 12.85
CA SER A 101 4.26 -1.48 13.58
C SER A 101 3.46 -2.68 13.09
N THR A 102 2.13 -2.56 12.98
CA THR A 102 1.25 -3.68 12.65
C THR A 102 1.23 -3.98 11.15
N VAL A 103 0.80 -5.18 10.77
CA VAL A 103 0.68 -5.57 9.35
C VAL A 103 -0.35 -4.69 8.65
N GLU A 104 -1.49 -4.42 9.28
CA GLU A 104 -2.52 -3.55 8.71
C GLU A 104 -2.03 -2.11 8.51
N GLU A 105 -1.29 -1.55 9.48
CA GLU A 105 -0.65 -0.25 9.32
C GLU A 105 0.34 -0.25 8.15
N LYS A 106 1.15 -1.30 7.98
CA LYS A 106 2.08 -1.42 6.86
C LYS A 106 1.37 -1.51 5.52
N ILE A 107 0.25 -2.24 5.45
CA ILE A 107 -0.58 -2.30 4.24
C ILE A 107 -1.10 -0.91 3.89
N VAL A 108 -1.71 -0.20 4.85
CA VAL A 108 -2.17 1.18 4.64
C VAL A 108 -1.01 2.11 4.28
N ALA A 109 0.17 1.93 4.90
CA ALA A 109 1.36 2.72 4.60
C ALA A 109 1.89 2.49 3.16
N TYR A 110 1.83 1.26 2.63
CA TYR A 110 2.12 1.05 1.21
C TYR A 110 1.13 1.77 0.29
N LEU A 111 -0.14 1.83 0.67
CA LEU A 111 -1.22 2.34 -0.17
C LEU A 111 -1.57 3.82 0.06
N HIS A 112 -0.96 4.51 1.04
CA HIS A 112 -1.41 5.81 1.54
C HIS A 112 -1.51 6.93 0.50
N ASP A 113 -0.62 6.93 -0.49
CA ASP A 113 -0.59 7.93 -1.56
C ASP A 113 -1.17 7.40 -2.89
N THR A 114 -1.55 6.11 -2.96
CA THR A 114 -1.99 5.52 -4.24
C THR A 114 -3.28 6.13 -4.76
N LEU A 115 -4.27 6.40 -3.89
CA LEU A 115 -5.54 6.99 -4.30
C LEU A 115 -5.44 8.48 -4.63
N GLU A 116 -4.42 9.20 -4.12
CA GLU A 116 -4.21 10.63 -4.38
C GLU A 116 -3.36 10.85 -5.63
N ASP A 117 -2.33 10.03 -5.83
CA ASP A 117 -1.24 10.28 -6.79
C ASP A 117 -1.18 9.29 -7.95
N THR A 118 -2.12 8.34 -8.04
CA THR A 118 -2.16 7.33 -9.11
C THR A 118 -3.57 7.07 -9.63
N GLU A 119 -3.70 6.19 -10.62
CA GLU A 119 -4.99 5.77 -11.18
C GLU A 119 -5.71 4.70 -10.33
N LEU A 120 -5.08 4.21 -9.26
CA LEU A 120 -5.70 3.20 -8.39
C LEU A 120 -6.86 3.82 -7.60
N SER A 121 -7.99 3.13 -7.56
CA SER A 121 -9.19 3.58 -6.83
C SER A 121 -9.50 2.68 -5.63
N TYR A 122 -10.35 3.16 -4.72
CA TYR A 122 -10.82 2.32 -3.61
C TYR A 122 -11.64 1.10 -4.08
N LEU A 123 -12.31 1.21 -5.25
CA LEU A 123 -13.03 0.07 -5.83
C LEU A 123 -12.07 -1.03 -6.27
N ASP A 124 -10.89 -0.67 -6.76
CA ASP A 124 -9.86 -1.65 -7.09
C ASP A 124 -9.39 -2.40 -5.85
N LEU A 125 -9.22 -1.69 -4.72
CA LEU A 125 -8.87 -2.33 -3.44
C LEU A 125 -9.95 -3.31 -2.97
N MET A 126 -11.24 -2.98 -3.17
CA MET A 126 -12.35 -3.90 -2.87
C MET A 126 -12.30 -5.14 -3.76
N VAL A 127 -12.14 -4.97 -5.07
CA VAL A 127 -12.03 -6.08 -6.05
C VAL A 127 -10.82 -6.98 -5.75
N LEU A 128 -9.72 -6.40 -5.29
CA LEU A 128 -8.51 -7.12 -4.88
C LEU A 128 -8.64 -7.82 -3.52
N GLY A 129 -9.75 -7.65 -2.81
CA GLY A 129 -10.08 -8.39 -1.59
C GLY A 129 -9.48 -7.82 -0.30
N PHE A 130 -8.97 -6.59 -0.31
CA PHE A 130 -8.55 -5.95 0.94
C PHE A 130 -9.71 -5.80 1.92
N SER A 131 -9.44 -5.94 3.21
CA SER A 131 -10.47 -5.79 4.24
C SER A 131 -11.03 -4.35 4.30
N ASP A 132 -12.30 -4.22 4.70
CA ASP A 132 -12.93 -2.91 4.89
C ASP A 132 -12.15 -2.00 5.85
N LYS A 133 -11.51 -2.57 6.87
CA LYS A 133 -10.67 -1.84 7.82
C LYS A 133 -9.47 -1.18 7.13
N VAL A 134 -8.79 -1.93 6.25
CA VAL A 134 -7.66 -1.42 5.46
C VAL A 134 -8.13 -0.38 4.45
N ILE A 135 -9.18 -0.68 3.69
CA ILE A 135 -9.74 0.23 2.68
C ILE A 135 -10.14 1.56 3.31
N ASN A 136 -10.85 1.52 4.44
CA ASN A 136 -11.19 2.72 5.19
C ASN A 136 -9.94 3.46 5.67
N GLY A 137 -8.92 2.76 6.15
CA GLY A 137 -7.64 3.38 6.51
C GLY A 137 -7.02 4.17 5.36
N VAL A 138 -7.03 3.61 4.14
CA VAL A 138 -6.52 4.29 2.94
C VAL A 138 -7.42 5.47 2.53
N ILE A 139 -8.75 5.32 2.59
CA ILE A 139 -9.68 6.42 2.30
C ILE A 139 -9.49 7.59 3.27
N PHE A 140 -9.41 7.32 4.57
CA PHE A 140 -9.27 8.36 5.61
C PHE A 140 -7.91 9.09 5.57
N ILE A 141 -6.86 8.46 5.05
CA ILE A 141 -5.55 9.11 4.87
C ILE A 141 -5.43 9.87 3.54
N THR A 142 -6.29 9.59 2.56
CA THR A 142 -6.33 10.26 1.25
C THR A 142 -7.03 11.60 1.38
N LYS A 143 -6.37 12.69 0.96
CA LYS A 143 -6.97 14.02 1.05
C LYS A 143 -7.84 14.34 -0.15
N ASP A 144 -9.12 14.69 0.07
CA ASP A 144 -9.95 15.27 -0.99
C ASP A 144 -9.43 16.66 -1.37
N LYS A 145 -9.40 16.96 -2.69
CA LYS A 145 -8.93 18.26 -3.22
C LYS A 145 -9.77 19.44 -2.76
N LYS A 146 -11.05 19.21 -2.41
CA LYS A 146 -12.00 20.25 -1.98
C LYS A 146 -12.00 20.44 -0.46
N GLU A 147 -11.36 19.53 0.27
CA GLU A 147 -11.36 19.56 1.73
C GLU A 147 -10.28 20.49 2.27
N SER A 148 -10.60 21.21 3.35
CA SER A 148 -9.61 21.98 4.09
C SER A 148 -8.58 21.06 4.76
N TYR A 149 -7.35 21.54 4.97
CA TYR A 149 -6.34 20.72 5.63
C TYR A 149 -6.70 20.42 7.09
N GLU A 150 -7.43 21.30 7.75
CA GLU A 150 -7.88 21.10 9.13
C GLU A 150 -8.94 20.00 9.22
N ASP A 151 -9.93 19.99 8.32
CA ASP A 151 -10.96 18.96 8.28
C ASP A 151 -10.38 17.60 7.87
N TYR A 152 -9.47 17.59 6.90
CA TYR A 152 -8.68 16.40 6.57
C TYR A 152 -7.96 15.81 7.81
N LEU A 153 -7.30 16.65 8.62
CA LEU A 153 -6.62 16.15 9.82
C LEU A 153 -7.60 15.62 10.87
N LYS A 154 -8.82 16.15 10.97
CA LYS A 154 -9.89 15.58 11.83
C LYS A 154 -10.28 14.18 11.35
N HIS A 155 -10.47 14.00 10.04
CA HIS A 155 -10.77 12.69 9.46
C HIS A 155 -9.64 11.69 9.76
N VAL A 156 -8.41 12.06 9.44
CA VAL A 156 -7.23 11.22 9.76
C VAL A 156 -7.19 10.85 11.24
N LYS A 157 -7.42 11.81 12.14
CA LYS A 157 -7.38 11.59 13.60
C LYS A 157 -8.44 10.60 14.06
N SER A 158 -9.61 10.58 13.44
CA SER A 158 -10.72 9.71 13.80
C SER A 158 -10.53 8.24 13.42
N HIS A 159 -9.53 7.91 12.59
CA HIS A 159 -9.28 6.53 12.14
C HIS A 159 -7.89 6.05 12.57
N GLU A 160 -7.83 4.98 13.34
CA GLU A 160 -6.60 4.49 13.98
C GLU A 160 -5.46 4.24 12.98
N LEU A 161 -5.72 3.46 11.91
CA LEU A 161 -4.70 3.13 10.91
C LEU A 161 -4.25 4.38 10.14
N ALA A 162 -5.19 5.22 9.71
CA ALA A 162 -4.87 6.46 9.00
C ALA A 162 -4.01 7.40 9.86
N ARG A 163 -4.34 7.53 11.15
CA ARG A 163 -3.59 8.33 12.11
C ARG A 163 -2.17 7.82 12.32
N ALA A 164 -2.00 6.51 12.52
CA ALA A 164 -0.69 5.88 12.71
C ALA A 164 0.21 6.10 11.48
N VAL A 165 -0.33 5.84 10.29
CA VAL A 165 0.41 6.02 9.04
C VAL A 165 0.71 7.49 8.78
N LYS A 166 -0.23 8.42 9.02
CA LYS A 166 0.03 9.87 8.83
C LYS A 166 1.09 10.42 9.76
N LEU A 167 1.20 9.91 10.97
CA LEU A 167 2.29 10.27 11.88
C LEU A 167 3.65 9.83 11.33
N SER A 168 3.74 8.65 10.73
CA SER A 168 4.95 8.18 10.06
C SER A 168 5.27 9.01 8.81
N ASP A 169 4.30 9.28 7.97
CA ASP A 169 4.43 10.13 6.77
C ASP A 169 4.94 11.54 7.14
N LEU A 170 4.32 12.18 8.14
CA LEU A 170 4.77 13.48 8.63
C LEU A 170 6.20 13.43 9.15
N THR A 171 6.60 12.36 9.85
CA THR A 171 7.96 12.17 10.34
C THR A 171 8.95 12.15 9.18
N ASN A 172 8.69 11.38 8.13
CA ASN A 172 9.52 11.35 6.94
C ASN A 172 9.55 12.72 6.22
N ASN A 173 8.39 13.38 6.10
CA ASN A 173 8.28 14.68 5.44
C ASN A 173 8.95 15.83 6.21
N MET A 174 9.11 15.70 7.52
CA MET A 174 9.84 16.67 8.37
C MET A 174 11.37 16.50 8.34
N ASP A 175 11.86 15.38 7.85
CA ASP A 175 13.31 15.15 7.70
C ASP A 175 13.86 15.95 6.51
N LEU A 176 14.40 17.13 6.80
CA LEU A 176 15.04 17.98 5.81
C LEU A 176 16.47 17.54 5.47
N SER A 177 17.08 16.63 6.24
CA SER A 177 18.48 16.20 6.02
C SER A 177 18.67 15.49 4.68
N ARG A 178 17.59 14.91 4.12
CA ARG A 178 17.56 14.26 2.81
C ARG A 178 17.60 15.25 1.62
N LEU A 179 17.32 16.54 1.86
CA LEU A 179 17.30 17.56 0.81
C LEU A 179 18.70 18.13 0.58
N LYS A 180 19.10 18.29 -0.68
CA LYS A 180 20.37 18.90 -1.05
C LYS A 180 20.41 20.39 -0.71
N GLU A 181 19.28 21.07 -0.89
CA GLU A 181 19.07 22.48 -0.58
C GLU A 181 17.74 22.68 0.11
N ILE A 182 17.69 23.54 1.11
CA ILE A 182 16.47 23.84 1.88
C ILE A 182 15.98 25.22 1.48
N ALA A 183 14.84 25.27 0.77
CA ALA A 183 14.19 26.52 0.38
C ALA A 183 13.22 27.04 1.47
N GLU A 184 12.81 28.31 1.37
CA GLU A 184 11.83 28.90 2.29
C GLU A 184 10.46 28.19 2.25
N VAL A 185 10.10 27.58 1.11
CA VAL A 185 8.89 26.76 1.02
C VAL A 185 8.99 25.50 1.90
N ASP A 186 10.18 24.91 2.02
CA ASP A 186 10.38 23.71 2.84
C ASP A 186 10.30 24.04 4.33
N LYS A 187 10.83 25.19 4.75
CA LYS A 187 10.67 25.68 6.14
C LYS A 187 9.20 25.91 6.49
N ARG A 188 8.41 26.53 5.59
CA ARG A 188 6.96 26.73 5.80
C ARG A 188 6.20 25.39 5.89
N ARG A 189 6.57 24.40 5.04
CA ARG A 189 5.99 23.06 5.09
C ARG A 189 6.35 22.35 6.40
N LEU A 190 7.60 22.46 6.83
CA LEU A 190 8.05 21.91 8.11
C LEU A 190 7.19 22.41 9.27
N GLU A 191 6.94 23.72 9.36
CA GLU A 191 6.10 24.28 10.43
C GLU A 191 4.63 23.79 10.33
N LYS A 192 4.09 23.66 9.13
CA LYS A 192 2.77 23.06 8.90
C LYS A 192 2.73 21.61 9.38
N TYR A 193 3.75 20.81 9.05
CA TYR A 193 3.83 19.40 9.40
C TYR A 193 4.03 19.19 10.91
N LYS A 194 4.82 20.02 11.57
CA LYS A 194 4.97 20.01 13.04
C LYS A 194 3.64 20.24 13.73
N LYS A 195 2.85 21.21 13.26
CA LYS A 195 1.50 21.48 13.83
C LYS A 195 0.57 20.29 13.64
N ALA A 196 0.55 19.71 12.42
CA ALA A 196 -0.24 18.53 12.12
C ALA A 196 0.16 17.32 12.97
N TYR A 197 1.45 17.07 13.10
CA TYR A 197 1.99 15.99 13.91
C TYR A 197 1.59 16.13 15.38
N LYS A 198 1.71 17.34 15.94
CA LYS A 198 1.27 17.64 17.31
C LYS A 198 -0.22 17.35 17.47
N TYR A 199 -1.06 17.89 16.59
CA TYR A 199 -2.51 17.67 16.61
C TYR A 199 -2.91 16.19 16.58
N LEU A 200 -2.24 15.40 15.71
CA LEU A 200 -2.51 13.96 15.62
C LEU A 200 -2.00 13.16 16.82
N LYS A 201 -1.00 13.66 17.55
CA LYS A 201 -0.49 13.01 18.76
C LYS A 201 -1.30 13.30 20.03
N GLU A 202 -2.02 14.39 20.08
CA GLU A 202 -2.88 14.73 21.22
C GLU A 202 -4.00 13.67 21.32
N GLN A 203 -4.14 13.09 22.51
CA GLN A 203 -5.29 12.24 22.86
C GLN A 203 -6.50 13.15 23.08
N ASP A 204 -7.68 12.71 22.65
CA ASP A 204 -8.95 13.41 22.94
C ASP A 204 -9.30 13.29 24.39
#